data_a098fae947d0690ed1370e207d2a5e97
#
_entry.id   a098fae947d0690ed1370e207d2a5e97
#
_cell.length_a   1.000
_cell.length_b   1.000
_cell.length_c   1.000
_cell.angle_alpha   90.00
_cell.angle_beta   90.00
_cell.angle_gamma   90.00
#
_symmetry.space_group_name_H-M   'P 1'
#
loop_
_entity.id
_entity.type
_entity.pdbx_description
1 polymer ?
#
loop_
_entity_poly.entity_id
_entity_poly.type
_entity_poly.pdbx_seq_one_letter_code
_entity_poly.pdbx_strand_id
1 'polypeptide(L)'
;MSVPERRAMVERSGENLSVRRQCALLNLARSGVYRSGPVTGADDLAMMRRIDELHLKWPFYGSRRMVFELNQAGHGINRKRVQRLMRVMGIEALVPRPGTSKAAPGHKIYPYLLRGVSITEPNHVWASDITYIPMAHGFLYLVAIIDWASRAVLAWRLSNTMDAGFCLAALDEALARHGTPRIFNTDQGAQFTSATFTGRLEAAGVAISMDGRGRFMDNIFIERLWR
;
A
#
# COMPACT_ATOMS: atom_id res chain seq x y z
N MET A 1 -25.67 -8.25 -14.06
CA MET A 1 -26.32 -9.20 -13.15
C MET A 1 -25.35 -10.34 -12.84
N SER A 2 -25.07 -10.60 -11.57
CA SER A 2 -24.13 -11.64 -11.11
C SER A 2 -24.73 -13.05 -11.27
N VAL A 3 -23.86 -14.09 -11.26
CA VAL A 3 -24.32 -15.49 -11.32
C VAL A 3 -25.27 -15.85 -10.17
N PRO A 4 -25.04 -15.43 -8.90
CA PRO A 4 -26.00 -15.64 -7.81
C PRO A 4 -27.37 -15.02 -8.05
N GLU A 5 -27.41 -13.76 -8.51
CA GLU A 5 -28.68 -13.07 -8.83
C GLU A 5 -29.47 -13.80 -9.92
N ARG A 6 -28.80 -14.17 -11.02
CA ARG A 6 -29.43 -14.98 -12.10
C ARG A 6 -29.94 -16.32 -11.59
N ARG A 7 -29.22 -16.96 -10.65
CA ARG A 7 -29.64 -18.24 -10.05
C ARG A 7 -30.87 -18.10 -9.16
N ALA A 8 -31.01 -16.96 -8.44
CA ALA A 8 -32.17 -16.66 -7.61
C ALA A 8 -33.46 -16.48 -8.43
N MET A 9 -33.34 -16.14 -9.73
CA MET A 9 -34.47 -15.98 -10.64
C MET A 9 -35.05 -17.30 -11.16
N VAL A 10 -34.36 -18.44 -10.94
CA VAL A 10 -34.83 -19.72 -11.44
C VAL A 10 -35.93 -20.28 -10.52
N GLU A 11 -37.14 -20.35 -11.03
CA GLU A 11 -38.30 -20.96 -10.36
C GLU A 11 -38.34 -22.45 -10.62
N ARG A 12 -38.18 -23.27 -9.57
CA ARG A 12 -38.16 -24.74 -9.68
C ARG A 12 -39.55 -25.36 -9.90
N SER A 13 -40.59 -24.67 -9.47
CA SER A 13 -42.02 -25.11 -9.52
C SER A 13 -42.87 -24.27 -10.48
N GLY A 14 -42.25 -23.45 -11.34
CA GLY A 14 -42.99 -22.58 -12.26
C GLY A 14 -43.65 -23.38 -13.40
N GLU A 15 -44.94 -23.13 -13.61
CA GLU A 15 -45.76 -23.83 -14.64
C GLU A 15 -45.41 -23.39 -16.08
N ASN A 16 -44.84 -22.18 -16.25
CA ASN A 16 -44.68 -21.55 -17.58
C ASN A 16 -43.40 -21.93 -18.33
N LEU A 17 -42.31 -22.20 -17.62
CA LEU A 17 -41.00 -22.50 -18.23
C LEU A 17 -40.27 -23.59 -17.48
N SER A 18 -39.83 -24.63 -18.19
CA SER A 18 -39.00 -25.68 -17.58
C SER A 18 -37.68 -25.11 -17.04
N VAL A 19 -37.15 -25.65 -15.93
CA VAL A 19 -35.85 -25.24 -15.34
C VAL A 19 -34.72 -25.27 -16.38
N ARG A 20 -34.78 -26.22 -17.34
CA ARG A 20 -33.82 -26.30 -18.44
C ARG A 20 -33.87 -25.05 -19.33
N ARG A 21 -35.08 -24.59 -19.68
CA ARG A 21 -35.27 -23.39 -20.52
C ARG A 21 -34.88 -22.12 -19.78
N GLN A 22 -35.25 -21.99 -18.49
CA GLN A 22 -34.86 -20.87 -17.64
C GLN A 22 -33.32 -20.79 -17.53
N CYS A 23 -32.64 -21.90 -17.29
CA CYS A 23 -31.18 -21.94 -17.25
C CYS A 23 -30.53 -21.51 -18.55
N ALA A 24 -31.09 -21.92 -19.69
CA ALA A 24 -30.60 -21.52 -21.01
C ALA A 24 -30.74 -20.02 -21.24
N LEU A 25 -31.90 -19.43 -20.89
CA LEU A 25 -32.16 -18.00 -21.02
C LEU A 25 -31.27 -17.15 -20.09
N LEU A 26 -31.00 -17.64 -18.90
CA LEU A 26 -30.17 -16.95 -17.90
C LEU A 26 -28.68 -17.27 -18.04
N ASN A 27 -28.28 -18.03 -19.05
CA ASN A 27 -26.92 -18.49 -19.26
C ASN A 27 -26.31 -19.13 -18.00
N LEU A 28 -27.01 -20.10 -17.42
CA LEU A 28 -26.64 -20.84 -16.22
C LEU A 28 -26.45 -22.32 -16.49
N ALA A 29 -25.45 -22.95 -15.88
CA ALA A 29 -25.34 -24.39 -15.85
C ALA A 29 -26.44 -24.97 -14.94
N ARG A 30 -27.27 -25.88 -15.47
CA ARG A 30 -28.38 -26.53 -14.73
C ARG A 30 -27.91 -27.19 -13.43
N SER A 31 -26.75 -27.86 -13.46
CA SER A 31 -26.15 -28.48 -12.27
C SER A 31 -25.90 -27.48 -11.14
N GLY A 32 -25.62 -26.22 -11.47
CA GLY A 32 -25.45 -25.15 -10.50
C GLY A 32 -26.72 -24.77 -9.74
N VAL A 33 -27.89 -24.91 -10.36
CA VAL A 33 -29.20 -24.58 -9.75
C VAL A 33 -29.59 -25.62 -8.68
N TYR A 34 -29.22 -26.88 -8.90
CA TYR A 34 -29.50 -27.97 -7.94
C TYR A 34 -28.42 -28.13 -6.87
N ARG A 35 -27.27 -27.47 -7.02
CA ARG A 35 -26.21 -27.56 -6.06
C ARG A 35 -26.57 -26.76 -4.81
N SER A 36 -26.84 -27.44 -3.71
CA SER A 36 -26.95 -26.81 -2.39
C SER A 36 -25.65 -26.04 -2.09
N GLY A 37 -25.77 -24.84 -1.55
CA GLY A 37 -24.60 -24.11 -1.05
C GLY A 37 -23.79 -24.98 -0.07
N PRO A 38 -22.50 -24.71 0.13
CA PRO A 38 -21.71 -25.46 1.10
C PRO A 38 -22.35 -25.28 2.49
N VAL A 39 -22.83 -26.37 3.06
CA VAL A 39 -23.30 -26.40 4.46
C VAL A 39 -22.06 -26.31 5.34
N THR A 40 -22.02 -25.32 6.23
CA THR A 40 -20.96 -25.20 7.22
C THR A 40 -21.14 -26.28 8.27
N GLY A 41 -20.29 -27.30 8.28
CA GLY A 41 -20.37 -28.40 9.24
C GLY A 41 -19.98 -27.96 10.66
N ALA A 42 -20.32 -28.78 11.65
CA ALA A 42 -20.00 -28.53 13.06
C ALA A 42 -18.50 -28.28 13.30
N ASP A 43 -17.63 -29.04 12.63
CA ASP A 43 -16.17 -28.86 12.69
C ASP A 43 -15.71 -27.52 12.12
N ASP A 44 -16.36 -27.05 11.04
CA ASP A 44 -16.05 -25.73 10.49
C ASP A 44 -16.51 -24.61 11.44
N LEU A 45 -17.67 -24.75 12.08
CA LEU A 45 -18.15 -23.79 13.09
C LEU A 45 -17.23 -23.73 14.30
N ALA A 46 -16.77 -24.88 14.81
CA ALA A 46 -15.79 -24.91 15.90
C ALA A 46 -14.48 -24.23 15.51
N MET A 47 -14.00 -24.48 14.28
CA MET A 47 -12.79 -23.86 13.76
C MET A 47 -12.96 -22.33 13.53
N MET A 48 -14.13 -21.90 13.05
CA MET A 48 -14.46 -20.47 12.90
C MET A 48 -14.40 -19.73 14.23
N ARG A 49 -14.90 -20.32 15.32
CA ARG A 49 -14.78 -19.73 16.67
C ARG A 49 -13.31 -19.55 17.08
N ARG A 50 -12.45 -20.53 16.83
CA ARG A 50 -11.02 -20.44 17.11
C ARG A 50 -10.31 -19.38 16.27
N ILE A 51 -10.67 -19.26 15.01
CA ILE A 51 -10.16 -18.22 14.11
C ILE A 51 -10.59 -16.84 14.62
N ASP A 52 -11.83 -16.69 15.09
CA ASP A 52 -12.36 -15.45 15.64
C ASP A 52 -11.61 -15.03 16.92
N GLU A 53 -11.44 -15.95 17.87
CA GLU A 53 -10.66 -15.73 19.11
C GLU A 53 -9.23 -15.26 18.81
N LEU A 54 -8.56 -15.87 17.83
CA LEU A 54 -7.22 -15.49 17.39
C LEU A 54 -7.22 -14.12 16.70
N HIS A 55 -8.25 -13.81 15.91
CA HIS A 55 -8.36 -12.54 15.23
C HIS A 55 -8.62 -11.39 16.20
N LEU A 56 -9.46 -11.60 17.22
CA LEU A 56 -9.69 -10.61 18.29
C LEU A 56 -8.42 -10.30 19.06
N LYS A 57 -7.57 -11.31 19.30
CA LYS A 57 -6.30 -11.15 20.01
C LYS A 57 -5.21 -10.55 19.14
N TRP A 58 -5.14 -10.95 17.86
CA TRP A 58 -4.12 -10.51 16.90
C TRP A 58 -4.74 -10.23 15.52
N PRO A 59 -5.39 -9.07 15.36
CA PRO A 59 -6.15 -8.76 14.14
C PRO A 59 -5.29 -8.65 12.87
N PHE A 60 -3.98 -8.51 13.01
CA PHE A 60 -3.03 -8.47 11.90
C PHE A 60 -2.57 -9.85 11.40
N TYR A 61 -3.03 -10.95 12.02
CA TYR A 61 -2.68 -12.30 11.55
C TYR A 61 -3.40 -12.65 10.26
N GLY A 62 -2.61 -12.88 9.20
CA GLY A 62 -3.11 -13.47 7.95
C GLY A 62 -3.20 -15.00 8.04
N SER A 63 -3.77 -15.61 7.02
CA SER A 63 -4.04 -17.07 6.97
C SER A 63 -2.82 -17.96 7.24
N ARG A 64 -1.59 -17.52 6.93
CA ARG A 64 -0.36 -18.30 7.23
C ARG A 64 -0.09 -18.36 8.73
N ARG A 65 -0.18 -17.20 9.41
CA ARG A 65 0.04 -17.15 10.86
C ARG A 65 -1.10 -17.81 11.62
N MET A 66 -2.36 -17.64 11.17
CA MET A 66 -3.52 -18.35 11.72
C MET A 66 -3.34 -19.87 11.68
N VAL A 67 -2.88 -20.43 10.56
CA VAL A 67 -2.57 -21.88 10.43
C VAL A 67 -1.50 -22.31 11.42
N PHE A 68 -0.44 -21.52 11.56
CA PHE A 68 0.63 -21.84 12.52
C PHE A 68 0.10 -21.93 13.94
N GLU A 69 -0.65 -20.94 14.41
CA GLU A 69 -1.22 -20.91 15.77
C GLU A 69 -2.22 -22.06 16.01
N LEU A 70 -3.11 -22.31 15.04
CA LEU A 70 -4.08 -23.39 15.12
C LEU A 70 -3.41 -24.78 15.17
N ASN A 71 -2.33 -24.97 14.41
CA ASN A 71 -1.59 -26.24 14.42
C ASN A 71 -0.76 -26.41 15.70
N GLN A 72 -0.22 -25.33 16.26
CA GLN A 72 0.40 -25.37 17.58
C GLN A 72 -0.61 -25.76 18.68
N ALA A 73 -1.88 -25.37 18.51
CA ALA A 73 -2.98 -25.80 19.37
C ALA A 73 -3.53 -27.21 19.06
N GLY A 74 -2.89 -27.96 18.15
CA GLY A 74 -3.22 -29.36 17.83
C GLY A 74 -4.34 -29.56 16.81
N HIS A 75 -4.78 -28.54 16.08
CA HIS A 75 -5.96 -28.67 15.19
C HIS A 75 -5.70 -29.29 13.81
N GLY A 76 -4.45 -29.48 13.39
CA GLY A 76 -4.11 -30.19 12.13
C GLY A 76 -4.76 -29.61 10.87
N ILE A 77 -4.86 -28.28 10.76
CA ILE A 77 -5.59 -27.58 9.70
C ILE A 77 -4.66 -27.07 8.60
N ASN A 78 -5.10 -27.12 7.34
CA ASN A 78 -4.35 -26.60 6.21
C ASN A 78 -4.76 -25.14 5.87
N ARG A 79 -3.86 -24.44 5.17
CA ARG A 79 -4.05 -23.03 4.80
C ARG A 79 -5.29 -22.79 3.93
N LYS A 80 -5.60 -23.70 2.99
CA LYS A 80 -6.76 -23.54 2.10
C LYS A 80 -8.07 -23.52 2.89
N ARG A 81 -8.20 -24.39 3.91
CA ARG A 81 -9.37 -24.44 4.79
C ARG A 81 -9.47 -23.15 5.61
N VAL A 82 -8.38 -22.68 6.22
CA VAL A 82 -8.36 -21.42 6.98
C VAL A 82 -8.76 -20.23 6.09
N GLN A 83 -8.19 -20.10 4.90
CA GLN A 83 -8.56 -19.04 3.96
C GLN A 83 -10.04 -19.06 3.58
N ARG A 84 -10.60 -20.27 3.37
CA ARG A 84 -12.04 -20.41 3.09
C ARG A 84 -12.89 -19.95 4.26
N LEU A 85 -12.56 -20.38 5.47
CA LEU A 85 -13.30 -20.00 6.69
C LEU A 85 -13.19 -18.51 6.96
N MET A 86 -12.01 -17.92 6.90
CA MET A 86 -11.83 -16.46 7.04
C MET A 86 -12.69 -15.68 6.04
N ARG A 87 -12.75 -16.13 4.77
CA ARG A 87 -13.60 -15.50 3.74
C ARG A 87 -15.09 -15.62 4.07
N VAL A 88 -15.54 -16.78 4.56
CA VAL A 88 -16.95 -16.98 4.97
C VAL A 88 -17.31 -16.09 6.14
N MET A 89 -16.39 -15.88 7.08
CA MET A 89 -16.56 -14.99 8.24
C MET A 89 -16.40 -13.50 7.92
N GLY A 90 -15.92 -13.15 6.71
CA GLY A 90 -15.58 -11.76 6.37
C GLY A 90 -14.35 -11.23 7.11
N ILE A 91 -13.49 -12.12 7.61
CA ILE A 91 -12.27 -11.76 8.37
C ILE A 91 -11.10 -11.59 7.42
N GLU A 92 -10.45 -10.42 7.50
CA GLU A 92 -9.18 -10.11 6.82
C GLU A 92 -8.15 -9.61 7.83
N ALA A 93 -6.87 -9.87 7.56
CA ALA A 93 -5.80 -9.30 8.39
C ALA A 93 -5.80 -7.78 8.29
N LEU A 94 -5.76 -7.10 9.43
CA LEU A 94 -5.60 -5.65 9.51
C LEU A 94 -4.13 -5.30 9.25
N VAL A 95 -3.79 -5.12 7.99
CA VAL A 95 -2.46 -4.72 7.52
C VAL A 95 -2.58 -3.55 6.55
N PRO A 96 -1.58 -2.67 6.45
CA PRO A 96 -1.54 -1.65 5.42
C PRO A 96 -1.71 -2.32 4.05
N ARG A 97 -2.70 -1.87 3.27
CA ARG A 97 -2.94 -2.43 1.93
C ARG A 97 -1.86 -1.90 0.98
N PRO A 98 -1.24 -2.75 0.14
CA PRO A 98 -0.35 -2.29 -0.92
C PRO A 98 -1.09 -1.28 -1.81
N GLY A 99 -0.44 -0.16 -2.15
CA GLY A 99 -1.02 0.83 -3.05
C GLY A 99 -1.99 1.82 -2.40
N THR A 100 -1.82 2.13 -1.11
CA THR A 100 -2.55 3.22 -0.43
C THR A 100 -2.29 4.59 -1.05
N SER A 101 -1.16 4.78 -1.73
CA SER A 101 -0.84 5.98 -2.49
C SER A 101 -1.24 5.79 -3.96
N LYS A 102 -2.36 6.38 -4.37
CA LYS A 102 -2.72 6.52 -5.79
C LYS A 102 -2.12 7.83 -6.30
N ALA A 103 -1.33 7.76 -7.37
CA ALA A 103 -0.91 8.98 -8.08
C ALA A 103 -2.16 9.76 -8.51
N ALA A 104 -2.20 11.08 -8.24
CA ALA A 104 -3.30 11.89 -8.73
C ALA A 104 -3.23 11.96 -10.28
N PRO A 105 -4.39 12.01 -10.96
CA PRO A 105 -4.41 12.17 -12.42
C PRO A 105 -3.64 13.43 -12.81
N GLY A 106 -2.70 13.30 -13.74
CA GLY A 106 -1.90 14.44 -14.23
C GLY A 106 -0.61 14.73 -13.47
N HIS A 107 -0.21 13.90 -12.48
CA HIS A 107 1.10 14.05 -11.84
C HIS A 107 2.22 13.85 -12.86
N LYS A 108 3.06 14.88 -13.00
CA LYS A 108 4.28 14.84 -13.82
C LYS A 108 5.33 14.00 -13.07
N ILE A 109 5.75 12.90 -13.68
CA ILE A 109 6.85 12.08 -13.18
C ILE A 109 8.12 12.52 -13.89
N TYR A 110 9.15 12.84 -13.11
CA TYR A 110 10.45 13.26 -13.67
C TYR A 110 11.35 12.02 -13.85
N PRO A 111 12.25 12.05 -14.87
CA PRO A 111 13.16 10.93 -15.10
C PRO A 111 14.21 10.83 -13.99
N TYR A 112 14.75 9.62 -13.77
CA TYR A 112 15.90 9.41 -12.90
C TYR A 112 17.19 9.86 -13.60
N LEU A 113 17.82 10.89 -13.07
CA LEU A 113 18.99 11.55 -13.70
C LEU A 113 20.34 11.07 -13.18
N LEU A 114 20.38 10.26 -12.11
CA LEU A 114 21.63 9.94 -11.41
C LEU A 114 22.35 8.69 -11.90
N ARG A 115 21.83 8.02 -12.93
CA ARG A 115 22.46 6.81 -13.46
C ARG A 115 23.84 7.13 -14.08
N GLY A 116 24.90 6.58 -13.48
CA GLY A 116 26.27 6.76 -13.97
C GLY A 116 26.88 8.13 -13.69
N VAL A 117 26.19 8.96 -12.90
CA VAL A 117 26.71 10.28 -12.50
C VAL A 117 27.71 10.12 -11.36
N SER A 118 28.94 10.62 -11.54
CA SER A 118 29.92 10.71 -10.46
C SER A 118 29.66 11.98 -9.65
N ILE A 119 29.34 11.82 -8.37
CA ILE A 119 29.02 12.92 -7.46
C ILE A 119 30.20 13.15 -6.55
N THR A 120 30.98 14.18 -6.83
CA THR A 120 32.26 14.44 -6.18
C THR A 120 32.34 15.76 -5.43
N GLU A 121 31.38 16.67 -5.64
CA GLU A 121 31.39 18.01 -5.04
C GLU A 121 30.06 18.32 -4.33
N PRO A 122 30.09 19.11 -3.25
CA PRO A 122 28.88 19.60 -2.58
C PRO A 122 27.97 20.36 -3.55
N ASN A 123 26.66 20.34 -3.25
CA ASN A 123 25.63 20.97 -4.07
C ASN A 123 25.49 20.40 -5.50
N HIS A 124 26.11 19.25 -5.79
CA HIS A 124 25.84 18.56 -7.05
C HIS A 124 24.47 17.89 -7.01
N VAL A 125 24.23 17.07 -5.99
CA VAL A 125 22.94 16.37 -5.81
C VAL A 125 22.49 16.49 -4.36
N TRP A 126 21.28 17.01 -4.18
CA TRP A 126 20.56 16.89 -2.91
C TRP A 126 19.50 15.79 -3.00
N ALA A 127 19.22 15.14 -1.88
CA ALA A 127 18.14 14.17 -1.78
C ALA A 127 17.23 14.49 -0.60
N SER A 128 15.95 14.15 -0.74
CA SER A 128 14.96 14.28 0.33
C SER A 128 14.11 13.04 0.44
N ASP A 129 13.71 12.72 1.68
CA ASP A 129 12.81 11.64 2.01
C ASP A 129 12.04 11.96 3.30
N ILE A 130 10.94 11.25 3.54
CA ILE A 130 10.11 11.40 4.73
C ILE A 130 10.11 10.10 5.51
N THR A 131 10.46 10.19 6.80
CA THR A 131 10.33 9.07 7.72
C THR A 131 9.25 9.30 8.77
N TYR A 132 8.80 8.21 9.40
CA TYR A 132 7.78 8.18 10.42
C TYR A 132 8.42 7.96 11.79
N ILE A 133 8.18 8.87 12.71
CA ILE A 133 8.62 8.73 14.11
C ILE A 133 7.42 8.25 14.91
N PRO A 134 7.41 6.98 15.41
CA PRO A 134 6.31 6.46 16.20
C PRO A 134 6.25 7.19 17.55
N MET A 135 5.05 7.59 17.94
CA MET A 135 4.75 8.23 19.20
C MET A 135 3.83 7.34 20.03
N ALA A 136 3.60 7.65 21.29
CA ALA A 136 2.65 6.93 22.15
C ALA A 136 1.23 6.88 21.52
N HIS A 137 0.84 7.95 20.82
CA HIS A 137 -0.40 8.04 20.05
C HIS A 137 -0.11 8.64 18.67
N GLY A 138 -0.11 7.80 17.62
CA GLY A 138 0.10 8.22 16.23
C GLY A 138 1.58 8.32 15.83
N PHE A 139 1.86 9.22 14.87
CA PHE A 139 3.18 9.42 14.30
C PHE A 139 3.49 10.90 14.13
N LEU A 140 4.77 11.27 14.25
CA LEU A 140 5.32 12.48 13.65
C LEU A 140 6.00 12.12 12.34
N TYR A 141 5.95 13.05 11.40
CA TYR A 141 6.63 12.96 10.11
C TYR A 141 7.87 13.82 10.16
N LEU A 142 9.00 13.27 9.76
CA LEU A 142 10.27 13.98 9.65
C LEU A 142 10.69 13.97 8.19
N VAL A 143 10.80 15.14 7.57
CA VAL A 143 11.49 15.33 6.29
C VAL A 143 12.91 15.81 6.55
N ALA A 144 13.86 15.30 5.79
CA ALA A 144 15.23 15.83 5.77
C ALA A 144 15.71 16.00 4.33
N ILE A 145 16.63 16.96 4.16
CA ILE A 145 17.34 17.21 2.91
C ILE A 145 18.83 17.03 3.19
N ILE A 146 19.48 16.16 2.41
CA ILE A 146 20.90 15.88 2.53
C ILE A 146 21.62 16.21 1.22
N ASP A 147 22.84 16.66 1.33
CA ASP A 147 23.78 16.73 0.22
C ASP A 147 24.49 15.38 0.04
N TRP A 148 24.45 14.82 -1.17
CA TRP A 148 25.00 13.48 -1.41
C TRP A 148 26.52 13.42 -1.34
N ALA A 149 27.22 14.46 -1.72
CA ALA A 149 28.68 14.49 -1.68
C ALA A 149 29.20 14.55 -0.24
N SER A 150 28.77 15.57 0.50
CA SER A 150 29.24 15.84 1.87
C SER A 150 28.55 15.01 2.95
N ARG A 151 27.38 14.44 2.67
CA ARG A 151 26.47 13.76 3.63
C ARG A 151 25.90 14.70 4.70
N ALA A 152 26.06 15.98 4.53
CA ALA A 152 25.51 16.96 5.46
C ALA A 152 23.99 17.01 5.36
N VAL A 153 23.30 17.04 6.51
CA VAL A 153 21.87 17.37 6.58
C VAL A 153 21.75 18.88 6.48
N LEU A 154 21.18 19.35 5.38
CA LEU A 154 21.08 20.77 5.05
C LEU A 154 19.89 21.45 5.73
N ALA A 155 18.75 20.74 5.78
CA ALA A 155 17.54 21.16 6.47
C ALA A 155 16.71 19.95 6.88
N TRP A 156 15.85 20.14 7.89
CA TRP A 156 14.87 19.15 8.32
C TRP A 156 13.65 19.84 8.94
N ARG A 157 12.50 19.16 8.92
CA ARG A 157 11.26 19.62 9.57
C ARG A 157 10.48 18.45 10.14
N LEU A 158 9.82 18.73 11.28
CA LEU A 158 8.84 17.83 11.87
C LEU A 158 7.42 18.34 11.58
N SER A 159 6.49 17.42 11.35
CA SER A 159 5.08 17.73 11.21
C SER A 159 4.23 16.61 11.82
N ASN A 160 3.04 16.95 12.31
CA ASN A 160 2.01 16.00 12.70
C ASN A 160 1.03 15.69 11.56
N THR A 161 1.16 16.38 10.42
CA THR A 161 0.40 16.16 9.20
C THR A 161 1.34 15.80 8.05
N MET A 162 0.87 14.96 7.11
CA MET A 162 1.64 14.55 5.94
C MET A 162 1.23 15.38 4.70
N ASP A 163 1.24 16.70 4.83
CA ASP A 163 1.02 17.64 3.73
C ASP A 163 2.33 18.00 3.00
N ALA A 164 2.26 18.76 1.90
CA ALA A 164 3.46 19.20 1.20
C ALA A 164 4.14 20.42 1.83
N GLY A 165 3.47 21.11 2.77
CA GLY A 165 3.93 22.38 3.31
C GLY A 165 5.23 22.27 4.12
N PHE A 166 5.35 21.23 4.97
CA PHE A 166 6.58 21.05 5.76
C PHE A 166 7.79 20.63 4.91
N CYS A 167 7.55 19.92 3.79
CA CYS A 167 8.59 19.59 2.81
C CYS A 167 9.06 20.87 2.08
N LEU A 168 8.13 21.74 1.70
CA LEU A 168 8.43 23.00 1.07
C LEU A 168 9.22 23.93 2.00
N ALA A 169 8.82 24.02 3.27
CA ALA A 169 9.54 24.80 4.27
C ALA A 169 10.99 24.32 4.49
N ALA A 170 11.21 22.99 4.47
CA ALA A 170 12.56 22.43 4.52
C ALA A 170 13.38 22.78 3.27
N LEU A 171 12.74 22.70 2.09
CA LEU A 171 13.39 23.07 0.82
C LEU A 171 13.79 24.53 0.78
N ASP A 172 12.89 25.45 1.17
CA ASP A 172 13.16 26.89 1.20
C ASP A 172 14.30 27.24 2.16
N GLU A 173 14.35 26.61 3.33
CA GLU A 173 15.46 26.78 4.26
C GLU A 173 16.79 26.27 3.68
N ALA A 174 16.79 25.08 3.07
CA ALA A 174 18.00 24.52 2.45
C ALA A 174 18.52 25.44 1.34
N LEU A 175 17.63 25.90 0.44
CA LEU A 175 18.00 26.80 -0.66
C LEU A 175 18.53 28.14 -0.15
N ALA A 176 17.93 28.71 0.91
CA ALA A 176 18.35 29.99 1.47
C ALA A 176 19.71 29.91 2.14
N ARG A 177 20.05 28.81 2.79
CA ARG A 177 21.30 28.67 3.56
C ARG A 177 22.47 28.13 2.77
N HIS A 178 22.20 27.24 1.80
CA HIS A 178 23.26 26.45 1.12
C HIS A 178 23.31 26.69 -0.39
N GLY A 179 22.45 27.57 -0.92
CA GLY A 179 22.35 27.82 -2.35
C GLY A 179 21.52 26.75 -3.07
N THR A 180 21.74 26.58 -4.36
CA THR A 180 20.95 25.67 -5.21
C THR A 180 21.78 24.46 -5.64
N PRO A 181 21.25 23.22 -5.53
CA PRO A 181 21.92 22.06 -6.11
C PRO A 181 21.72 22.04 -7.64
N ARG A 182 22.54 21.28 -8.33
CA ARG A 182 22.30 21.02 -9.77
C ARG A 182 21.11 20.08 -9.96
N ILE A 183 21.01 19.03 -9.13
CA ILE A 183 19.95 18.01 -9.19
C ILE A 183 19.35 17.83 -7.81
N PHE A 184 18.01 17.71 -7.73
CA PHE A 184 17.30 17.35 -6.54
C PHE A 184 16.60 16.00 -6.75
N ASN A 185 16.94 14.98 -5.94
CA ASN A 185 16.43 13.62 -6.05
C ASN A 185 15.43 13.31 -4.95
N THR A 186 14.28 12.74 -5.33
CA THR A 186 13.25 12.29 -4.39
C THR A 186 12.62 10.98 -4.86
N ASP A 187 11.80 10.37 -3.99
CA ASP A 187 10.85 9.36 -4.42
C ASP A 187 9.66 9.99 -5.17
N GLN A 188 8.70 9.14 -5.60
CA GLN A 188 7.47 9.57 -6.27
C GLN A 188 6.34 9.84 -5.26
N GLY A 189 6.65 10.24 -4.01
CA GLY A 189 5.67 10.57 -3.00
C GLY A 189 4.80 11.76 -3.38
N ALA A 190 3.54 11.79 -2.90
CA ALA A 190 2.58 12.84 -3.23
C ALA A 190 3.06 14.24 -2.84
N GLN A 191 3.86 14.35 -1.78
CA GLN A 191 4.44 15.60 -1.29
C GLN A 191 5.45 16.17 -2.28
N PHE A 192 6.35 15.31 -2.79
CA PHE A 192 7.42 15.70 -3.70
C PHE A 192 6.97 15.86 -5.15
N THR A 193 5.88 15.19 -5.55
CA THR A 193 5.25 15.35 -6.87
C THR A 193 4.22 16.48 -6.93
N SER A 194 3.97 17.18 -5.81
CA SER A 194 3.05 18.30 -5.78
C SER A 194 3.52 19.46 -6.66
N ALA A 195 2.60 20.15 -7.31
CA ALA A 195 2.92 21.29 -8.18
C ALA A 195 3.66 22.42 -7.43
N THR A 196 3.39 22.59 -6.13
CA THR A 196 4.07 23.59 -5.29
C THR A 196 5.54 23.25 -5.07
N PHE A 197 5.84 21.98 -4.77
CA PHE A 197 7.20 21.53 -4.52
C PHE A 197 8.04 21.50 -5.82
N THR A 198 7.52 20.88 -6.88
CA THR A 198 8.22 20.80 -8.17
C THR A 198 8.37 22.19 -8.80
N GLY A 199 7.34 23.06 -8.74
CA GLY A 199 7.40 24.42 -9.22
C GLY A 199 8.45 25.27 -8.47
N ARG A 200 8.66 25.03 -7.17
CA ARG A 200 9.69 25.73 -6.40
C ARG A 200 11.11 25.35 -6.84
N LEU A 201 11.34 24.05 -7.15
CA LEU A 201 12.62 23.57 -7.69
C LEU A 201 12.86 24.12 -9.11
N GLU A 202 11.83 24.08 -9.98
CA GLU A 202 11.91 24.64 -11.34
C GLU A 202 12.21 26.16 -11.31
N ALA A 203 11.55 26.91 -10.42
CA ALA A 203 11.82 28.34 -10.24
C ALA A 203 13.24 28.64 -9.74
N ALA A 204 13.87 27.71 -9.03
CA ALA A 204 15.25 27.80 -8.60
C ALA A 204 16.26 27.28 -9.66
N GLY A 205 15.80 26.84 -10.83
CA GLY A 205 16.64 26.29 -11.89
C GLY A 205 17.26 24.92 -11.58
N VAL A 206 16.67 24.16 -10.65
CA VAL A 206 17.16 22.86 -10.18
C VAL A 206 16.56 21.74 -11.04
N ALA A 207 17.40 20.84 -11.55
CA ALA A 207 16.93 19.66 -12.27
C ALA A 207 16.32 18.65 -11.31
N ILE A 208 15.08 18.20 -11.61
CA ILE A 208 14.35 17.26 -10.76
C ILE A 208 14.61 15.84 -11.22
N SER A 209 15.01 14.98 -10.29
CA SER A 209 15.19 13.54 -10.47
C SER A 209 14.24 12.78 -9.56
N MET A 210 13.59 11.75 -10.07
CA MET A 210 12.72 10.89 -9.27
C MET A 210 13.09 9.42 -9.43
N ASP A 211 13.11 8.72 -8.30
CA ASP A 211 13.42 7.29 -8.28
C ASP A 211 12.38 6.48 -9.04
N GLY A 212 12.81 5.44 -9.72
CA GLY A 212 11.91 4.49 -10.37
C GLY A 212 11.10 3.68 -9.34
N ARG A 213 9.85 3.34 -9.67
CA ARG A 213 9.03 2.49 -8.79
C ARG A 213 9.75 1.19 -8.41
N GLY A 214 9.89 0.95 -7.09
CA GLY A 214 10.51 -0.27 -6.55
C GLY A 214 12.04 -0.28 -6.59
N ARG A 215 12.70 0.84 -6.88
CA ARG A 215 14.17 0.97 -6.89
C ARG A 215 14.69 1.67 -5.63
N PHE A 216 14.59 0.99 -4.49
CA PHE A 216 15.08 1.50 -3.19
C PHE A 216 16.58 1.87 -3.19
N MET A 217 17.37 1.29 -4.11
CA MET A 217 18.81 1.60 -4.22
C MET A 217 19.08 3.04 -4.69
N ASP A 218 18.10 3.67 -5.31
CA ASP A 218 18.27 4.98 -5.94
C ASP A 218 18.26 6.12 -4.89
N ASN A 219 17.78 5.86 -3.65
CA ASN A 219 17.74 6.85 -2.55
C ASN A 219 18.40 6.33 -1.24
N ILE A 220 19.30 5.35 -1.37
CA ILE A 220 19.92 4.62 -0.25
C ILE A 220 20.61 5.53 0.77
N PHE A 221 21.08 6.70 0.36
CA PHE A 221 21.86 7.58 1.24
C PHE A 221 21.00 8.28 2.29
N ILE A 222 19.80 8.73 1.91
CA ILE A 222 18.89 9.32 2.87
C ILE A 222 18.18 8.23 3.70
N GLU A 223 17.90 7.06 3.11
CA GLU A 223 17.36 5.92 3.86
C GLU A 223 18.30 5.46 4.98
N ARG A 224 19.62 5.62 4.79
CA ARG A 224 20.63 5.35 5.82
C ARG A 224 20.61 6.36 6.97
N LEU A 225 20.14 7.58 6.74
CA LEU A 225 19.99 8.60 7.78
C LEU A 225 18.96 8.18 8.84
N TRP A 226 17.98 7.35 8.44
CA TRP A 226 16.89 6.92 9.32
C TRP A 226 17.26 5.73 10.23
N ARG A 227 18.45 5.17 10.10
CA ARG A 227 18.96 4.06 10.92
C ARG A 227 19.83 4.54 12.07
#